data_ff96a85569e06eb48378e4f884fa68b5
#
_entry.id   ff96a85569e06eb48378e4f884fa68b5
#
_cell.length_a   1.000
_cell.length_b   1.000
_cell.length_c   1.000
_cell.angle_alpha   90.00
_cell.angle_beta   90.00
_cell.angle_gamma   90.00
#
_symmetry.space_group_name_H-M   'P 1'
#
loop_
_entity.id
_entity.type
_entity.pdbx_description
1 polymer ?
#
loop_
_entity_poly.entity_id
_entity_poly.type
_entity_poly.pdbx_seq_one_letter_code
_entity_poly.pdbx_strand_id
1 'polypeptide(L)'
;MQTMHGGLYAEDIAYNFTGNILSRRESCQPQPDAATDVLINSYTYDDRGRLLSETASLNRTAVAPYSCSYDDFGRLVSTTQGSGSHAVTTTRQYNIRNWLTSQQNSLFEMSLAYNIPQYSASEASYTGNITEWSWKYGPGDTENTYAFTYDKLSRLTDTKQYVNGAVSDLFVEKNLSYDRNGNIRTLNRTETGELFHAFSYGYTGNQLTTLSDGAADYAYAYDRNGNMTNDGMNGLKVVYNRLNLIEKVLRGDTILVKYSYLSDGTKLSAFNSDGNGLEYHGSLVYKKQGSGISLESAGFTGGRFISTTNGLETYFHLTDHLGSVRVVVGADGEVAERNNYYPFGLRWNDAEQRV
;
A
#
# COMPACT_ATOMS: atom_id res chain seq x y z
N MET A 1 -2.17 13.08 26.99
CA MET A 1 -2.56 14.23 26.17
C MET A 1 -1.29 14.83 25.58
N GLN A 2 -1.13 14.80 24.26
CA GLN A 2 0.01 15.44 23.58
C GLN A 2 -0.42 16.76 22.99
N THR A 3 0.33 17.82 23.24
CA THR A 3 0.11 19.16 22.63
C THR A 3 1.01 19.26 21.41
N MET A 4 0.45 19.40 20.21
CA MET A 4 1.21 19.53 18.97
C MET A 4 0.73 20.75 18.21
N HIS A 5 1.64 21.66 17.85
CA HIS A 5 1.35 22.89 17.09
C HIS A 5 0.11 23.69 17.52
N GLY A 6 -0.22 23.70 18.82
CA GLY A 6 -1.39 24.38 19.37
C GLY A 6 -2.67 23.54 19.43
N GLY A 7 -2.70 22.33 18.87
CA GLY A 7 -3.81 21.39 18.94
C GLY A 7 -3.66 20.39 20.10
N LEU A 8 -4.75 19.71 20.44
CA LEU A 8 -4.81 18.69 21.48
C LEU A 8 -5.14 17.34 20.85
N TYR A 9 -4.26 16.36 21.03
CA TYR A 9 -4.51 14.97 20.67
C TYR A 9 -4.55 14.09 21.92
N ALA A 10 -5.52 13.19 21.99
CA ALA A 10 -5.62 12.18 23.03
C ALA A 10 -6.04 10.83 22.44
N GLU A 11 -5.49 9.77 23.03
CA GLU A 11 -5.81 8.39 22.71
C GLU A 11 -6.18 7.65 24.00
N ASP A 12 -7.32 6.95 23.98
CA ASP A 12 -7.81 6.09 25.03
C ASP A 12 -7.97 4.67 24.50
N ILE A 13 -7.40 3.68 25.17
CA ILE A 13 -7.47 2.27 24.76
C ILE A 13 -8.04 1.44 25.90
N ALA A 14 -9.08 0.66 25.62
CA ALA A 14 -9.64 -0.32 26.52
C ALA A 14 -9.25 -1.74 26.09
N TYR A 15 -8.89 -2.57 27.06
CA TYR A 15 -8.46 -3.95 26.86
C TYR A 15 -9.40 -4.94 27.54
N ASN A 16 -9.48 -6.16 27.01
CA ASN A 16 -10.06 -7.28 27.75
C ASN A 16 -9.04 -7.89 28.72
N PHE A 17 -9.47 -8.91 29.49
CA PHE A 17 -8.61 -9.59 30.46
C PHE A 17 -7.38 -10.28 29.80
N THR A 18 -7.48 -10.70 28.54
CA THR A 18 -6.38 -11.37 27.80
C THR A 18 -5.45 -10.38 27.09
N GLY A 19 -5.68 -9.06 27.22
CA GLY A 19 -4.84 -8.02 26.62
C GLY A 19 -5.22 -7.62 25.19
N ASN A 20 -6.33 -8.15 24.64
CA ASN A 20 -6.82 -7.70 23.33
C ASN A 20 -7.52 -6.33 23.46
N ILE A 21 -7.33 -5.45 22.50
CA ILE A 21 -7.97 -4.13 22.45
C ILE A 21 -9.47 -4.31 22.19
N LEU A 22 -10.32 -3.86 23.11
CA LEU A 22 -11.78 -3.83 22.90
C LEU A 22 -12.24 -2.55 22.19
N SER A 23 -11.58 -1.44 22.51
CA SER A 23 -11.83 -0.18 21.83
C SER A 23 -10.60 0.71 21.86
N ARG A 24 -10.45 1.51 20.80
CA ARG A 24 -9.49 2.60 20.67
C ARG A 24 -10.23 3.86 20.31
N ARG A 25 -10.08 4.90 21.12
CA ARG A 25 -10.68 6.20 20.88
C ARG A 25 -9.57 7.22 20.67
N GLU A 26 -9.51 7.81 19.50
CA GLU A 26 -8.63 8.92 19.18
C GLU A 26 -9.46 10.19 19.10
N SER A 27 -8.99 11.27 19.71
CA SER A 27 -9.63 12.58 19.63
C SER A 27 -8.59 13.66 19.35
N CYS A 28 -8.90 14.53 18.40
CA CYS A 28 -8.02 15.64 18.03
C CYS A 28 -8.81 16.94 17.86
N GLN A 29 -8.35 17.98 18.55
CA GLN A 29 -8.74 19.37 18.30
C GLN A 29 -7.54 20.02 17.60
N PRO A 30 -7.56 20.25 16.28
CA PRO A 30 -6.36 20.64 15.52
C PRO A 30 -5.86 22.05 15.84
N GLN A 31 -6.71 22.91 16.37
CA GLN A 31 -6.37 24.26 16.86
C GLN A 31 -7.36 24.69 17.96
N PRO A 32 -7.04 25.69 18.80
CA PRO A 32 -7.78 26.00 20.03
C PRO A 32 -9.28 26.17 19.89
N ASP A 33 -9.78 26.75 18.83
CA ASP A 33 -11.22 27.03 18.65
C ASP A 33 -11.88 26.10 17.62
N ALA A 34 -11.18 25.05 17.14
CA ALA A 34 -11.73 24.10 16.20
C ALA A 34 -12.62 23.08 16.92
N ALA A 35 -13.53 22.46 16.17
CA ALA A 35 -14.25 21.29 16.62
C ALA A 35 -13.30 20.12 16.89
N THR A 36 -13.64 19.26 17.85
CA THR A 36 -12.86 18.05 18.13
C THR A 36 -13.37 16.92 17.26
N ASP A 37 -12.51 16.37 16.44
CA ASP A 37 -12.77 15.13 15.70
C ASP A 37 -12.50 13.92 16.59
N VAL A 38 -13.38 12.91 16.50
CA VAL A 38 -13.32 11.70 17.31
C VAL A 38 -13.45 10.47 16.45
N LEU A 39 -12.40 9.66 16.39
CA LEU A 39 -12.42 8.33 15.78
C LEU A 39 -12.51 7.27 16.89
N ILE A 40 -13.47 6.35 16.78
CA ILE A 40 -13.64 5.23 17.69
C ILE A 40 -13.63 3.94 16.89
N ASN A 41 -12.70 3.04 17.23
CA ASN A 41 -12.65 1.68 16.73
C ASN A 41 -13.07 0.74 17.86
N SER A 42 -14.01 -0.16 17.59
CA SER A 42 -14.48 -1.19 18.53
C SER A 42 -14.25 -2.57 17.93
N TYR A 43 -13.74 -3.50 18.74
CA TYR A 43 -13.28 -4.81 18.29
C TYR A 43 -13.96 -5.95 19.03
N THR A 44 -14.20 -7.06 18.33
CA THR A 44 -14.61 -8.34 18.93
C THR A 44 -13.67 -9.44 18.51
N TYR A 45 -13.52 -10.45 19.36
CA TYR A 45 -12.58 -11.56 19.16
C TYR A 45 -13.25 -12.89 19.45
N ASP A 46 -12.73 -13.95 18.84
CA ASP A 46 -13.10 -15.31 19.20
C ASP A 46 -12.35 -15.79 20.46
N ASP A 47 -12.65 -17.01 20.90
CA ASP A 47 -12.05 -17.63 22.10
C ASP A 47 -10.54 -17.87 21.97
N ARG A 48 -9.97 -17.78 20.78
CA ARG A 48 -8.54 -17.89 20.49
C ARG A 48 -7.85 -16.51 20.36
N GLY A 49 -8.60 -15.42 20.56
CA GLY A 49 -8.09 -14.05 20.46
C GLY A 49 -7.91 -13.54 19.02
N ARG A 50 -8.53 -14.20 18.01
CA ARG A 50 -8.52 -13.73 16.63
C ARG A 50 -9.64 -12.72 16.43
N LEU A 51 -9.36 -11.66 15.63
CA LEU A 51 -10.34 -10.60 15.34
C LEU A 51 -11.55 -11.18 14.59
N LEU A 52 -12.75 -11.00 15.15
CA LEU A 52 -14.01 -11.32 14.49
C LEU A 52 -14.63 -10.11 13.80
N SER A 53 -14.58 -8.96 14.47
CA SER A 53 -15.10 -7.73 13.87
C SER A 53 -14.38 -6.49 14.38
N GLU A 54 -14.39 -5.47 13.54
CA GLU A 54 -14.08 -4.09 13.88
C GLU A 54 -15.21 -3.20 13.39
N THR A 55 -15.53 -2.16 14.15
CA THR A 55 -16.40 -1.08 13.71
C THR A 55 -15.69 0.23 13.98
N ALA A 56 -15.29 0.92 12.90
CA ALA A 56 -14.75 2.28 12.98
C ALA A 56 -15.89 3.29 12.86
N SER A 57 -15.87 4.36 13.68
CA SER A 57 -16.84 5.45 13.64
C SER A 57 -16.13 6.79 13.80
N LEU A 58 -16.30 7.67 12.81
CA LEU A 58 -15.78 9.03 12.82
C LEU A 58 -16.90 10.03 13.11
N ASN A 59 -16.75 10.83 14.16
CA ASN A 59 -17.70 11.88 14.60
C ASN A 59 -19.13 11.37 14.78
N ARG A 60 -19.33 10.05 14.96
CA ARG A 60 -20.65 9.37 15.05
C ARG A 60 -21.51 9.49 13.79
N THR A 61 -21.01 10.05 12.70
CA THR A 61 -21.74 10.27 11.44
C THR A 61 -21.35 9.29 10.36
N ALA A 62 -20.07 8.90 10.31
CA ALA A 62 -19.57 7.89 9.37
C ALA A 62 -19.21 6.61 10.13
N VAL A 63 -19.64 5.45 9.62
CA VAL A 63 -19.43 4.13 10.25
C VAL A 63 -18.93 3.15 9.20
N ALA A 64 -17.86 2.43 9.52
CA ALA A 64 -17.26 1.43 8.67
C ALA A 64 -17.16 0.08 9.42
N PRO A 65 -18.08 -0.86 9.19
CA PRO A 65 -17.98 -2.21 9.74
C PRO A 65 -17.05 -3.08 8.91
N TYR A 66 -16.31 -3.92 9.62
CA TYR A 66 -15.41 -4.93 9.08
C TYR A 66 -15.57 -6.22 9.87
N SER A 67 -15.63 -7.37 9.21
CA SER A 67 -15.70 -8.67 9.89
C SER A 67 -14.80 -9.71 9.24
N CYS A 68 -14.39 -10.69 10.04
CA CYS A 68 -13.50 -11.78 9.67
C CYS A 68 -14.12 -13.14 10.00
N SER A 69 -13.82 -14.15 9.20
CA SER A 69 -14.04 -15.55 9.57
C SER A 69 -12.82 -16.41 9.26
N TYR A 70 -12.67 -17.49 10.02
CA TYR A 70 -11.52 -18.38 9.97
C TYR A 70 -11.95 -19.81 9.81
N ASP A 71 -11.12 -20.63 9.17
CA ASP A 71 -11.32 -22.07 9.14
C ASP A 71 -10.78 -22.77 10.40
N ASP A 72 -10.94 -24.10 10.47
CA ASP A 72 -10.49 -24.92 11.59
C ASP A 72 -8.97 -24.87 11.80
N PHE A 73 -8.19 -24.54 10.77
CA PHE A 73 -6.74 -24.37 10.85
C PHE A 73 -6.34 -22.96 11.29
N GLY A 74 -7.30 -22.05 11.46
CA GLY A 74 -7.06 -20.67 11.87
C GLY A 74 -6.69 -19.71 10.74
N ARG A 75 -6.88 -20.14 9.48
CA ARG A 75 -6.62 -19.27 8.32
C ARG A 75 -7.81 -18.37 8.07
N LEU A 76 -7.55 -17.12 7.68
CA LEU A 76 -8.58 -16.13 7.33
C LEU A 76 -9.25 -16.51 6.00
N VAL A 77 -10.47 -17.03 6.05
CA VAL A 77 -11.20 -17.50 4.85
C VAL A 77 -12.18 -16.49 4.31
N SER A 78 -12.61 -15.53 5.12
CA SER A 78 -13.51 -14.46 4.65
C SER A 78 -13.30 -13.16 5.41
N THR A 79 -13.49 -12.04 4.70
CA THR A 79 -13.64 -10.71 5.27
C THR A 79 -14.80 -10.00 4.62
N THR A 80 -15.59 -9.26 5.40
CA THR A 80 -16.67 -8.42 4.88
C THR A 80 -16.42 -6.98 5.28
N GLN A 81 -16.47 -6.06 4.31
CA GLN A 81 -16.31 -4.62 4.47
C GLN A 81 -17.62 -3.92 4.08
N GLY A 82 -18.05 -2.95 4.88
CA GLY A 82 -19.33 -2.27 4.67
C GLY A 82 -20.54 -3.05 5.21
N SER A 83 -21.74 -2.58 4.91
CA SER A 83 -23.00 -3.13 5.40
C SER A 83 -24.10 -3.10 4.34
N GLY A 84 -25.16 -3.86 4.58
CA GLY A 84 -26.34 -3.91 3.69
C GLY A 84 -26.02 -4.48 2.30
N SER A 85 -26.70 -3.95 1.27
CA SER A 85 -26.56 -4.42 -0.12
C SER A 85 -25.22 -4.08 -0.77
N HIS A 86 -24.47 -3.15 -0.21
CA HIS A 86 -23.16 -2.70 -0.72
C HIS A 86 -21.97 -3.31 0.02
N ALA A 87 -22.23 -4.23 0.97
CA ALA A 87 -21.16 -4.93 1.66
C ALA A 87 -20.37 -5.80 0.68
N VAL A 88 -19.05 -5.71 0.74
CA VAL A 88 -18.14 -6.52 -0.09
C VAL A 88 -17.56 -7.64 0.76
N THR A 89 -17.90 -8.88 0.41
CA THR A 89 -17.36 -10.08 1.06
C THR A 89 -16.27 -10.67 0.17
N THR A 90 -15.05 -10.71 0.70
CA THR A 90 -13.90 -11.34 0.06
C THR A 90 -13.65 -12.71 0.66
N THR A 91 -13.70 -13.76 -0.16
CA THR A 91 -13.39 -15.15 0.24
C THR A 91 -11.98 -15.54 -0.19
N ARG A 92 -11.35 -16.46 0.55
CA ARG A 92 -10.00 -16.94 0.30
C ARG A 92 -9.93 -18.45 0.35
N GLN A 93 -9.12 -19.05 -0.51
CA GLN A 93 -8.83 -20.46 -0.53
C GLN A 93 -7.34 -20.72 -0.38
N TYR A 94 -7.00 -21.85 0.20
CA TYR A 94 -5.62 -22.25 0.48
C TYR A 94 -5.40 -23.70 0.09
N ASN A 95 -4.20 -24.03 -0.34
CA ASN A 95 -3.79 -25.42 -0.54
C ASN A 95 -3.39 -26.09 0.79
N ILE A 96 -3.01 -27.38 0.71
CA ILE A 96 -2.58 -28.18 1.87
C ILE A 96 -1.31 -27.67 2.57
N ARG A 97 -0.54 -26.77 1.91
CA ARG A 97 0.66 -26.14 2.47
C ARG A 97 0.37 -24.75 3.07
N ASN A 98 -0.91 -24.40 3.22
CA ASN A 98 -1.39 -23.09 3.69
C ASN A 98 -1.00 -21.92 2.76
N TRP A 99 -0.68 -22.19 1.50
CA TRP A 99 -0.47 -21.14 0.52
C TRP A 99 -1.81 -20.69 -0.04
N LEU A 100 -2.01 -19.36 -0.12
CA LEU A 100 -3.20 -18.76 -0.72
C LEU A 100 -3.27 -19.15 -2.20
N THR A 101 -4.39 -19.72 -2.65
CA THR A 101 -4.59 -20.08 -4.04
C THR A 101 -5.59 -19.20 -4.76
N SER A 102 -6.54 -18.60 -4.04
CA SER A 102 -7.46 -17.63 -4.61
C SER A 102 -7.98 -16.65 -3.58
N GLN A 103 -8.35 -15.47 -4.06
CA GLN A 103 -9.11 -14.45 -3.34
C GLN A 103 -10.16 -13.90 -4.29
N GLN A 104 -11.40 -13.80 -3.82
CA GLN A 104 -12.53 -13.48 -4.68
C GLN A 104 -13.59 -12.64 -3.96
N ASN A 105 -14.06 -11.61 -4.63
CA ASN A 105 -15.27 -10.85 -4.30
C ASN A 105 -15.96 -10.37 -5.60
N SER A 106 -17.06 -9.61 -5.48
CA SER A 106 -17.83 -9.12 -6.63
C SER A 106 -17.08 -8.10 -7.52
N LEU A 107 -16.04 -7.45 -7.00
CA LEU A 107 -15.34 -6.33 -7.65
C LEU A 107 -13.92 -6.69 -8.07
N PHE A 108 -13.34 -7.72 -7.47
CA PHE A 108 -11.98 -8.16 -7.75
C PHE A 108 -11.80 -9.64 -7.42
N GLU A 109 -11.21 -10.37 -8.33
CA GLU A 109 -10.81 -11.76 -8.11
C GLU A 109 -9.38 -11.99 -8.58
N MET A 110 -8.68 -12.88 -7.88
CA MET A 110 -7.35 -13.30 -8.24
C MET A 110 -7.10 -14.76 -7.91
N SER A 111 -6.17 -15.38 -8.64
CA SER A 111 -5.66 -16.72 -8.37
C SER A 111 -4.15 -16.78 -8.42
N LEU A 112 -3.56 -17.68 -7.62
CA LEU A 112 -2.13 -17.92 -7.52
C LEU A 112 -1.82 -19.38 -7.78
N ALA A 113 -0.99 -19.64 -8.77
CA ALA A 113 -0.45 -20.97 -9.04
C ALA A 113 0.96 -21.12 -8.48
N TYR A 114 1.33 -22.34 -8.13
CA TYR A 114 2.64 -22.71 -7.57
C TYR A 114 3.23 -23.91 -8.32
N ASN A 115 2.71 -25.09 -8.09
CA ASN A 115 3.25 -26.34 -8.62
C ASN A 115 2.50 -26.87 -9.86
N ILE A 116 1.44 -26.21 -10.29
CA ILE A 116 0.66 -26.54 -11.48
C ILE A 116 0.42 -25.25 -12.26
N PRO A 117 1.45 -24.73 -12.97
CA PRO A 117 1.27 -23.58 -13.84
C PRO A 117 0.45 -23.94 -15.07
N GLN A 118 -0.33 -22.99 -15.58
CA GLN A 118 -1.13 -23.13 -16.78
C GLN A 118 -0.32 -22.79 -18.06
N TYR A 119 0.61 -21.85 -17.93
CA TYR A 119 1.37 -21.33 -19.06
C TYR A 119 2.79 -21.89 -19.11
N SER A 120 3.28 -22.19 -20.31
CA SER A 120 4.61 -22.76 -20.54
C SER A 120 5.77 -21.82 -20.22
N ALA A 121 5.50 -20.53 -19.97
CA ALA A 121 6.51 -19.57 -19.52
C ALA A 121 6.90 -19.73 -18.04
N SER A 122 6.12 -20.51 -17.27
CA SER A 122 6.36 -20.77 -15.85
C SER A 122 6.77 -22.22 -15.62
N GLU A 123 7.65 -22.43 -14.64
CA GLU A 123 8.03 -23.76 -14.16
C GLU A 123 7.39 -24.05 -12.81
N ALA A 124 6.97 -25.30 -12.57
CA ALA A 124 6.36 -25.69 -11.30
C ALA A 124 7.27 -25.42 -10.10
N SER A 125 6.76 -24.74 -9.10
CA SER A 125 7.46 -24.49 -7.83
C SER A 125 6.86 -25.29 -6.69
N TYR A 126 7.71 -25.99 -5.95
CA TYR A 126 7.36 -26.75 -4.75
C TYR A 126 7.89 -26.09 -3.47
N THR A 127 8.52 -24.94 -3.60
CA THR A 127 9.15 -24.17 -2.51
C THR A 127 8.31 -22.97 -2.04
N GLY A 128 7.20 -22.67 -2.74
CA GLY A 128 6.31 -21.58 -2.39
C GLY A 128 6.43 -20.35 -3.27
N ASN A 129 7.30 -20.36 -4.30
CA ASN A 129 7.30 -19.29 -5.29
C ASN A 129 5.98 -19.33 -6.08
N ILE A 130 5.34 -18.18 -6.20
CA ILE A 130 4.18 -18.01 -7.07
C ILE A 130 4.67 -18.10 -8.52
N THR A 131 4.17 -19.06 -9.27
CA THR A 131 4.53 -19.25 -10.67
C THR A 131 3.64 -18.50 -11.62
N GLU A 132 2.37 -18.30 -11.23
CA GLU A 132 1.42 -17.49 -11.98
C GLU A 132 0.53 -16.71 -11.02
N TRP A 133 0.16 -15.51 -11.43
CA TRP A 133 -0.80 -14.66 -10.76
C TRP A 133 -1.78 -14.09 -11.77
N SER A 134 -3.05 -14.56 -11.69
CA SER A 134 -4.13 -14.08 -12.54
C SER A 134 -5.07 -13.17 -11.75
N TRP A 135 -5.63 -12.14 -12.39
CA TRP A 135 -6.62 -11.26 -11.78
C TRP A 135 -7.56 -10.63 -12.81
N LYS A 136 -8.75 -10.23 -12.35
CA LYS A 136 -9.74 -9.43 -13.08
C LYS A 136 -10.64 -8.65 -12.11
N TYR A 137 -11.37 -7.64 -12.62
CA TYR A 137 -12.15 -6.70 -11.81
C TYR A 137 -13.67 -6.97 -11.80
N GLY A 138 -14.12 -8.06 -12.27
CA GLY A 138 -15.51 -8.48 -12.24
C GLY A 138 -15.82 -9.56 -13.26
N PRO A 139 -17.05 -10.09 -13.23
CA PRO A 139 -17.48 -11.09 -14.21
C PRO A 139 -17.46 -10.51 -15.63
N GLY A 140 -16.74 -11.18 -16.54
CA GLY A 140 -16.63 -10.76 -17.94
C GLY A 140 -15.57 -9.71 -18.23
N ASP A 141 -14.87 -9.18 -17.22
CA ASP A 141 -13.73 -8.29 -17.42
C ASP A 141 -12.50 -9.04 -17.96
N THR A 142 -11.58 -8.29 -18.51
CA THR A 142 -10.29 -8.78 -19.02
C THR A 142 -9.50 -9.46 -17.91
N GLU A 143 -9.15 -10.73 -18.12
CA GLU A 143 -8.24 -11.45 -17.24
C GLU A 143 -6.80 -11.16 -17.63
N ASN A 144 -6.03 -10.68 -16.65
CA ASN A 144 -4.59 -10.52 -16.75
C ASN A 144 -3.90 -11.63 -15.99
N THR A 145 -2.82 -12.16 -16.53
CA THR A 145 -1.99 -13.17 -15.86
C THR A 145 -0.53 -12.80 -16.03
N TYR A 146 0.20 -12.78 -14.91
CA TYR A 146 1.66 -12.83 -14.92
C TYR A 146 2.13 -14.26 -14.75
N ALA A 147 3.02 -14.70 -15.62
CA ALA A 147 3.79 -15.93 -15.51
C ALA A 147 5.23 -15.57 -15.13
N PHE A 148 5.73 -16.13 -14.03
CA PHE A 148 7.01 -15.76 -13.42
C PHE A 148 8.07 -16.83 -13.65
N THR A 149 9.30 -16.38 -13.93
CA THR A 149 10.49 -17.25 -13.99
C THR A 149 11.47 -16.85 -12.89
N TYR A 150 12.06 -17.84 -12.24
CA TYR A 150 12.97 -17.65 -11.12
C TYR A 150 14.32 -18.30 -11.37
N ASP A 151 15.37 -17.74 -10.75
CA ASP A 151 16.67 -18.42 -10.68
C ASP A 151 16.72 -19.47 -9.55
N LYS A 152 17.82 -20.17 -9.44
CA LYS A 152 18.05 -21.24 -8.43
C LYS A 152 18.04 -20.73 -6.97
N LEU A 153 18.10 -19.41 -6.75
CA LEU A 153 18.00 -18.76 -5.45
C LEU A 153 16.60 -18.20 -5.19
N SER A 154 15.60 -18.58 -6.01
CA SER A 154 14.20 -18.10 -5.92
C SER A 154 14.06 -16.58 -6.13
N ARG A 155 14.94 -15.96 -6.94
CA ARG A 155 14.82 -14.55 -7.31
C ARG A 155 14.16 -14.46 -8.68
N LEU A 156 13.22 -13.51 -8.85
CA LEU A 156 12.52 -13.26 -10.11
C LEU A 156 13.51 -12.84 -11.21
N THR A 157 13.50 -13.54 -12.34
CA THR A 157 14.37 -13.26 -13.49
C THR A 157 13.61 -12.75 -14.70
N ASP A 158 12.35 -13.16 -14.84
CA ASP A 158 11.54 -12.78 -15.98
C ASP A 158 10.05 -12.84 -15.63
N THR A 159 9.27 -12.00 -16.31
CA THR A 159 7.81 -12.01 -16.22
C THR A 159 7.23 -11.96 -17.63
N LYS A 160 6.24 -12.80 -17.89
CA LYS A 160 5.45 -12.77 -19.11
C LYS A 160 4.00 -12.45 -18.79
N GLN A 161 3.40 -11.54 -19.55
CA GLN A 161 2.00 -11.18 -19.38
C GLN A 161 1.14 -11.91 -20.41
N TYR A 162 -0.03 -12.37 -19.94
CA TYR A 162 -1.12 -12.87 -20.77
C TYR A 162 -2.38 -12.05 -20.50
N VAL A 163 -3.11 -11.74 -21.55
CA VAL A 163 -4.41 -11.06 -21.50
C VAL A 163 -5.44 -11.98 -22.15
N ASN A 164 -6.44 -12.43 -21.38
CA ASN A 164 -7.42 -13.43 -21.81
C ASN A 164 -6.76 -14.69 -22.44
N GLY A 165 -5.65 -15.13 -21.87
CA GLY A 165 -4.88 -16.31 -22.31
C GLY A 165 -3.93 -16.07 -23.48
N ALA A 166 -3.95 -14.93 -24.12
CA ALA A 166 -3.02 -14.57 -25.20
C ALA A 166 -1.80 -13.79 -24.67
N VAL A 167 -0.61 -14.09 -25.18
CA VAL A 167 0.62 -13.35 -24.86
C VAL A 167 0.44 -11.87 -25.18
N SER A 168 0.80 -11.00 -24.25
CA SER A 168 0.60 -9.57 -24.37
C SER A 168 1.88 -8.76 -24.15
N ASP A 169 2.57 -8.97 -23.02
CA ASP A 169 3.78 -8.23 -22.62
C ASP A 169 3.60 -6.69 -22.57
N LEU A 170 2.37 -6.21 -22.36
CA LEU A 170 2.06 -4.77 -22.29
C LEU A 170 2.76 -4.09 -21.10
N PHE A 171 2.71 -4.74 -19.92
CA PHE A 171 3.23 -4.20 -18.66
C PHE A 171 4.03 -5.28 -17.92
N VAL A 172 5.26 -5.51 -18.33
CA VAL A 172 6.11 -6.55 -17.72
C VAL A 172 7.45 -5.99 -17.22
N GLU A 173 8.01 -6.69 -16.25
CA GLU A 173 9.39 -6.54 -15.78
C GLU A 173 10.13 -7.81 -16.15
N LYS A 174 11.21 -7.68 -16.91
CA LYS A 174 11.95 -8.79 -17.51
C LYS A 174 13.44 -8.54 -17.59
N ASN A 175 14.22 -9.56 -17.96
CA ASN A 175 15.69 -9.50 -18.03
C ASN A 175 16.33 -9.06 -16.70
N LEU A 176 15.81 -9.56 -15.58
CA LEU A 176 16.40 -9.29 -14.29
C LEU A 176 17.65 -10.14 -14.09
N SER A 177 18.72 -9.49 -13.69
CA SER A 177 19.94 -10.16 -13.25
C SER A 177 20.40 -9.61 -11.90
N TYR A 178 21.19 -10.39 -11.19
CA TYR A 178 21.58 -10.07 -9.82
C TYR A 178 23.08 -10.28 -9.62
N ASP A 179 23.66 -9.53 -8.70
CA ASP A 179 24.99 -9.81 -8.20
C ASP A 179 24.99 -10.92 -7.14
N ARG A 180 26.16 -11.22 -6.58
CA ARG A 180 26.33 -12.26 -5.54
C ARG A 180 25.67 -11.87 -4.21
N ASN A 181 25.44 -10.60 -3.95
CA ASN A 181 24.77 -10.09 -2.76
C ASN A 181 23.24 -10.05 -2.90
N GLY A 182 22.72 -10.31 -4.13
CA GLY A 182 21.28 -10.24 -4.44
C GLY A 182 20.83 -8.85 -4.92
N ASN A 183 21.72 -7.90 -5.13
CA ASN A 183 21.37 -6.62 -5.71
C ASN A 183 21.00 -6.79 -7.19
N ILE A 184 19.92 -6.12 -7.65
CA ILE A 184 19.48 -6.13 -9.04
C ILE A 184 20.54 -5.42 -9.91
N ARG A 185 21.06 -6.08 -10.95
CA ARG A 185 22.02 -5.52 -11.90
C ARG A 185 21.37 -4.97 -13.16
N THR A 186 20.31 -5.62 -13.61
CA THR A 186 19.54 -5.22 -14.79
C THR A 186 18.05 -5.43 -14.54
N LEU A 187 17.23 -4.58 -15.14
CA LEU A 187 15.78 -4.72 -15.18
C LEU A 187 15.26 -3.96 -16.40
N ASN A 188 14.50 -4.65 -17.26
CA ASN A 188 13.76 -4.03 -18.34
C ASN A 188 12.29 -3.95 -17.95
N ARG A 189 11.67 -2.80 -18.24
CA ARG A 189 10.24 -2.59 -18.04
C ARG A 189 9.59 -2.19 -19.36
N THR A 190 8.44 -2.81 -19.69
CA THR A 190 7.62 -2.41 -20.83
C THR A 190 6.42 -1.60 -20.37
N GLU A 191 5.97 -0.65 -21.18
CA GLU A 191 4.70 0.07 -21.04
C GLU A 191 4.00 0.03 -22.38
N THR A 192 2.73 -0.40 -22.38
CA THR A 192 1.94 -0.59 -23.63
C THR A 192 2.63 -1.47 -24.68
N GLY A 193 3.47 -2.42 -24.26
CA GLY A 193 4.24 -3.34 -25.11
C GLY A 193 5.59 -2.82 -25.59
N GLU A 194 5.87 -1.54 -25.43
CA GLU A 194 7.14 -0.93 -25.80
C GLU A 194 8.11 -0.92 -24.61
N LEU A 195 9.42 -0.95 -24.90
CA LEU A 195 10.44 -0.83 -23.87
C LEU A 195 10.41 0.58 -23.26
N PHE A 196 9.95 0.69 -22.02
CA PHE A 196 9.86 1.95 -21.29
C PHE A 196 11.16 2.28 -20.56
N HIS A 197 11.77 1.29 -19.92
CA HIS A 197 13.07 1.43 -19.25
C HIS A 197 13.96 0.20 -19.45
N ALA A 198 15.25 0.43 -19.68
CA ALA A 198 16.30 -0.58 -19.68
C ALA A 198 17.32 -0.24 -18.58
N PHE A 199 16.95 -0.52 -17.34
CA PHE A 199 17.78 -0.17 -16.19
C PHE A 199 19.03 -1.05 -16.07
N SER A 200 20.18 -0.42 -15.81
CA SER A 200 21.36 -1.07 -15.28
C SER A 200 21.85 -0.37 -14.02
N TYR A 201 22.22 -1.17 -13.02
CA TYR A 201 22.50 -0.70 -11.66
C TYR A 201 23.96 -0.98 -11.29
N GLY A 202 24.67 0.04 -10.78
CA GLY A 202 26.03 -0.06 -10.24
C GLY A 202 26.04 0.13 -8.73
N TYR A 203 26.82 -0.72 -8.03
CA TYR A 203 26.87 -0.72 -6.57
C TYR A 203 28.28 -0.64 -6.03
N THR A 204 28.41 -0.04 -4.84
CA THR A 204 29.59 -0.22 -3.96
C THR A 204 29.09 -0.95 -2.70
N GLY A 205 29.48 -2.22 -2.56
CA GLY A 205 28.84 -3.11 -1.59
C GLY A 205 27.37 -3.31 -1.96
N ASN A 206 26.45 -2.89 -1.06
CA ASN A 206 24.99 -2.92 -1.30
C ASN A 206 24.39 -1.53 -1.52
N GLN A 207 25.23 -0.47 -1.61
CA GLN A 207 24.77 0.87 -1.90
C GLN A 207 24.75 1.11 -3.40
N LEU A 208 23.59 1.49 -3.95
CA LEU A 208 23.43 1.89 -5.33
C LEU A 208 24.22 3.18 -5.59
N THR A 209 25.22 3.14 -6.45
CA THR A 209 26.04 4.32 -6.79
C THR A 209 25.69 4.92 -8.13
N THR A 210 25.23 4.09 -9.07
CA THR A 210 24.84 4.52 -10.41
C THR A 210 23.61 3.75 -10.89
N LEU A 211 22.76 4.43 -11.63
CA LEU A 211 21.64 3.86 -12.38
C LEU A 211 21.71 4.42 -13.80
N SER A 212 21.65 3.56 -14.81
CA SER A 212 21.40 3.95 -16.19
C SER A 212 20.02 3.48 -16.61
N ASP A 213 19.27 4.31 -17.32
CA ASP A 213 17.98 3.94 -17.94
C ASP A 213 18.09 3.67 -19.44
N GLY A 214 19.33 3.61 -19.95
CA GLY A 214 19.67 3.44 -21.36
C GLY A 214 19.77 4.76 -22.12
N ALA A 215 19.25 5.86 -21.58
CA ALA A 215 19.34 7.21 -22.18
C ALA A 215 20.28 8.14 -21.38
N ALA A 216 20.31 7.98 -20.06
CA ALA A 216 21.13 8.78 -19.14
C ALA A 216 21.66 7.94 -17.98
N ASP A 217 22.73 8.44 -17.36
CA ASP A 217 23.32 7.88 -16.16
C ASP A 217 23.06 8.81 -14.97
N TYR A 218 22.63 8.22 -13.87
CA TYR A 218 22.24 8.91 -12.64
C TYR A 218 23.14 8.47 -11.49
N ALA A 219 23.69 9.44 -10.75
CA ALA A 219 24.56 9.17 -9.61
C ALA A 219 23.79 9.26 -8.29
N TYR A 220 24.12 8.37 -7.37
CA TYR A 220 23.58 8.31 -6.01
C TYR A 220 24.69 8.57 -5.00
N ALA A 221 24.37 9.24 -3.91
CA ALA A 221 25.31 9.51 -2.83
C ALA A 221 24.68 9.25 -1.46
N TYR A 222 25.53 8.97 -0.48
CA TYR A 222 25.11 8.59 0.87
C TYR A 222 25.93 9.34 1.91
N ASP A 223 25.37 9.54 3.09
CA ASP A 223 26.08 10.00 4.26
C ASP A 223 26.87 8.85 4.94
N ARG A 224 27.56 9.18 6.05
CA ARG A 224 28.37 8.20 6.80
C ARG A 224 27.53 7.13 7.52
N ASN A 225 26.23 7.38 7.70
CA ASN A 225 25.28 6.44 8.32
C ASN A 225 24.63 5.52 7.28
N GLY A 226 24.93 5.73 5.97
CA GLY A 226 24.34 4.96 4.87
C GLY A 226 23.00 5.51 4.36
N ASN A 227 22.59 6.70 4.80
CA ASN A 227 21.38 7.34 4.30
C ASN A 227 21.64 7.96 2.92
N MET A 228 20.75 7.73 1.95
CA MET A 228 20.86 8.30 0.61
C MET A 228 20.62 9.81 0.64
N THR A 229 21.65 10.59 0.29
CA THR A 229 21.60 12.06 0.29
C THR A 229 21.36 12.66 -1.10
N ASN A 230 21.59 11.88 -2.16
CA ASN A 230 21.31 12.28 -3.54
C ASN A 230 20.63 11.14 -4.30
N ASP A 231 19.46 11.42 -4.86
CA ASP A 231 18.75 10.58 -5.82
C ASP A 231 18.92 11.24 -7.21
N GLY A 232 19.85 10.71 -7.98
CA GLY A 232 20.20 11.29 -9.28
C GLY A 232 19.08 11.21 -10.30
N MET A 233 18.32 10.10 -10.32
CA MET A 233 17.24 9.90 -11.30
C MET A 233 16.10 10.90 -11.11
N ASN A 234 15.72 11.16 -9.85
CA ASN A 234 14.66 12.12 -9.54
C ASN A 234 15.17 13.55 -9.35
N GLY A 235 16.48 13.78 -9.36
CA GLY A 235 17.11 15.08 -9.11
C GLY A 235 16.84 15.61 -7.70
N LEU A 236 16.79 14.68 -6.71
CA LEU A 236 16.44 15.01 -5.34
C LEU A 236 17.66 14.99 -4.42
N LYS A 237 17.72 15.96 -3.51
CA LYS A 237 18.60 15.95 -2.35
C LYS A 237 17.79 15.65 -1.10
N VAL A 238 18.31 14.77 -0.24
CA VAL A 238 17.65 14.33 0.98
C VAL A 238 18.51 14.70 2.18
N VAL A 239 17.90 15.35 3.17
CA VAL A 239 18.55 15.74 4.42
C VAL A 239 17.90 14.98 5.56
N TYR A 240 18.72 14.43 6.46
CA TYR A 240 18.28 13.61 7.59
C TYR A 240 18.49 14.34 8.93
N ASN A 241 17.62 14.04 9.88
CA ASN A 241 17.75 14.47 11.25
C ASN A 241 18.68 13.54 12.06
N ARG A 242 18.86 13.82 13.35
CA ARG A 242 19.70 13.02 14.26
C ARG A 242 19.18 11.58 14.51
N LEU A 243 17.91 11.29 14.17
CA LEU A 243 17.30 9.98 14.26
C LEU A 243 17.41 9.17 12.94
N ASN A 244 18.19 9.65 11.95
CA ASN A 244 18.26 9.12 10.59
C ASN A 244 16.90 9.10 9.87
N LEU A 245 15.98 9.99 10.23
CA LEU A 245 14.71 10.18 9.53
C LEU A 245 14.82 11.37 8.56
N ILE A 246 14.15 11.30 7.43
CA ILE A 246 14.18 12.37 6.41
C ILE A 246 13.61 13.67 7.02
N GLU A 247 14.42 14.70 7.14
CA GLU A 247 13.98 16.03 7.59
C GLU A 247 13.47 16.88 6.42
N LYS A 248 14.17 16.84 5.29
CA LYS A 248 13.84 17.63 4.10
C LYS A 248 14.15 16.87 2.83
N VAL A 249 13.33 17.10 1.79
CA VAL A 249 13.62 16.73 0.41
C VAL A 249 13.64 18.01 -0.42
N LEU A 250 14.69 18.18 -1.23
CA LEU A 250 14.89 19.36 -2.05
C LEU A 250 15.07 18.96 -3.53
N ARG A 251 14.70 19.89 -4.43
CA ARG A 251 15.10 19.87 -5.83
C ARG A 251 15.86 21.15 -6.13
N GLY A 252 17.15 21.03 -6.43
CA GLY A 252 18.06 22.18 -6.39
C GLY A 252 18.10 22.76 -4.98
N ASP A 253 17.77 24.05 -4.84
CA ASP A 253 17.69 24.74 -3.56
C ASP A 253 16.24 24.89 -3.02
N THR A 254 15.26 24.38 -3.78
CA THR A 254 13.84 24.46 -3.40
C THR A 254 13.47 23.30 -2.50
N ILE A 255 12.94 23.58 -1.31
CA ILE A 255 12.37 22.58 -0.42
C ILE A 255 11.03 22.13 -1.00
N LEU A 256 10.94 20.85 -1.37
CA LEU A 256 9.69 20.22 -1.83
C LEU A 256 8.83 19.83 -0.63
N VAL A 257 9.47 19.25 0.39
CA VAL A 257 8.79 18.84 1.62
C VAL A 257 9.75 18.88 2.80
N LYS A 258 9.23 19.29 3.95
CA LYS A 258 9.86 19.24 5.27
C LYS A 258 9.01 18.39 6.19
N TYR A 259 9.63 17.44 6.88
CA TYR A 259 8.97 16.56 7.84
C TYR A 259 9.33 16.92 9.27
N SER A 260 8.40 16.70 10.20
CA SER A 260 8.67 16.69 11.63
C SER A 260 8.25 15.37 12.27
N TYR A 261 8.90 15.02 13.38
CA TYR A 261 8.72 13.73 14.05
C TYR A 261 8.73 13.91 15.56
N LEU A 262 8.09 12.99 16.26
CA LEU A 262 8.32 12.76 17.69
C LEU A 262 9.68 12.08 17.92
N SER A 263 10.10 12.00 19.17
CA SER A 263 11.36 11.35 19.59
C SER A 263 11.39 9.83 19.33
N ASP A 264 10.24 9.19 19.23
CA ASP A 264 10.07 7.79 18.88
C ASP A 264 10.05 7.50 17.36
N GLY A 265 10.14 8.57 16.52
CA GLY A 265 10.11 8.47 15.07
C GLY A 265 8.72 8.61 14.46
N THR A 266 7.66 8.78 15.25
CA THR A 266 6.31 9.02 14.74
C THR A 266 6.25 10.33 13.95
N LYS A 267 5.81 10.26 12.69
CA LYS A 267 5.69 11.43 11.81
C LYS A 267 4.55 12.33 12.26
N LEU A 268 4.83 13.64 12.42
CA LEU A 268 3.87 14.65 12.82
C LEU A 268 3.38 15.52 11.68
N SER A 269 4.27 15.83 10.73
CA SER A 269 3.88 16.71 9.62
C SER A 269 4.71 16.46 8.38
N ALA A 270 4.13 16.87 7.23
CA ALA A 270 4.78 16.96 5.93
C ALA A 270 4.33 18.26 5.26
N PHE A 271 5.17 19.29 5.25
CA PHE A 271 4.86 20.61 4.72
C PHE A 271 5.78 21.00 3.56
N ASN A 272 5.24 21.70 2.56
CA ASN A 272 6.01 22.37 1.53
C ASN A 272 6.71 23.63 2.07
N SER A 273 7.42 24.38 1.19
CA SER A 273 8.11 25.64 1.54
C SER A 273 7.18 26.71 2.12
N ASP A 274 5.91 26.70 1.74
CA ASP A 274 4.92 27.70 2.13
C ASP A 274 4.22 27.35 3.46
N GLY A 275 4.58 26.20 4.05
CA GLY A 275 3.98 25.69 5.28
C GLY A 275 2.61 25.02 5.07
N ASN A 276 2.23 24.74 3.82
CA ASN A 276 1.05 23.98 3.48
C ASN A 276 1.37 22.48 3.41
N GLY A 277 0.42 21.63 3.77
CA GLY A 277 0.63 20.18 3.73
C GLY A 277 -0.25 19.42 4.69
N LEU A 278 0.30 18.36 5.29
CA LEU A 278 -0.44 17.44 6.15
C LEU A 278 0.13 17.42 7.57
N GLU A 279 -0.76 17.30 8.55
CA GLU A 279 -0.46 16.98 9.95
C GLU A 279 -1.07 15.62 10.30
N TYR A 280 -0.35 14.81 11.08
CA TYR A 280 -0.71 13.44 11.42
C TYR A 280 -0.89 13.31 12.94
N HIS A 281 -2.06 12.86 13.37
CA HIS A 281 -2.43 12.66 14.76
C HIS A 281 -3.05 11.26 14.92
N GLY A 282 -2.22 10.26 15.11
CA GLY A 282 -2.65 8.86 15.06
C GLY A 282 -3.22 8.51 13.69
N SER A 283 -4.46 8.04 13.68
CA SER A 283 -5.19 7.70 12.44
C SER A 283 -5.83 8.92 11.75
N LEU A 284 -5.88 10.08 12.42
CA LEU A 284 -6.46 11.32 11.91
C LEU A 284 -5.41 12.11 11.13
N VAL A 285 -5.74 12.53 9.92
CA VAL A 285 -4.89 13.34 9.05
C VAL A 285 -5.59 14.66 8.76
N TYR A 286 -4.85 15.76 8.96
CA TYR A 286 -5.34 17.12 8.73
C TYR A 286 -4.60 17.77 7.59
N LYS A 287 -5.33 18.51 6.76
CA LYS A 287 -4.78 19.36 5.70
C LYS A 287 -4.66 20.80 6.21
N LYS A 288 -3.44 21.34 6.10
CA LYS A 288 -3.12 22.72 6.43
C LYS A 288 -2.93 23.55 5.16
N GLN A 289 -3.61 24.67 5.07
CA GLN A 289 -3.48 25.66 3.99
C GLN A 289 -3.51 27.07 4.58
N GLY A 290 -2.37 27.78 4.52
CA GLY A 290 -2.19 29.08 5.19
C GLY A 290 -2.40 28.95 6.70
N SER A 291 -3.36 29.71 7.23
CA SER A 291 -3.78 29.63 8.65
C SER A 291 -4.88 28.59 8.90
N GLY A 292 -5.51 28.06 7.85
CA GLY A 292 -6.60 27.10 7.96
C GLY A 292 -6.08 25.67 8.12
N ILE A 293 -6.74 24.91 9.00
CA ILE A 293 -6.52 23.49 9.18
C ILE A 293 -7.89 22.77 9.22
N SER A 294 -8.01 21.68 8.51
CA SER A 294 -9.25 20.90 8.45
C SER A 294 -8.95 19.39 8.36
N LEU A 295 -9.85 18.58 8.90
CA LEU A 295 -9.75 17.13 8.73
C LEU A 295 -9.70 16.78 7.23
N GLU A 296 -8.70 16.02 6.82
CA GLU A 296 -8.57 15.48 5.46
C GLU A 296 -9.13 14.07 5.42
N SER A 297 -8.65 13.21 6.33
CA SER A 297 -9.07 11.82 6.38
C SER A 297 -8.83 11.18 7.74
N ALA A 298 -9.45 10.00 7.96
CA ALA A 298 -9.16 9.15 9.09
C ALA A 298 -9.06 7.68 8.63
N GLY A 299 -7.95 7.00 8.97
CA GLY A 299 -7.71 5.61 8.60
C GLY A 299 -8.41 4.61 9.53
N PHE A 300 -8.89 3.49 8.98
CA PHE A 300 -9.39 2.33 9.71
C PHE A 300 -8.98 1.04 8.98
N THR A 301 -9.21 -0.13 9.58
CA THR A 301 -8.84 -1.41 8.95
C THR A 301 -9.57 -1.62 7.62
N GLY A 302 -8.79 -1.68 6.54
CA GLY A 302 -9.29 -1.90 5.19
C GLY A 302 -9.93 -0.68 4.53
N GLY A 303 -9.66 0.57 5.01
CA GLY A 303 -10.18 1.75 4.34
C GLY A 303 -9.87 3.07 5.03
N ARG A 304 -10.59 4.10 4.63
CA ARG A 304 -10.52 5.44 5.24
C ARG A 304 -11.82 6.21 5.12
N PHE A 305 -12.06 7.08 6.07
CA PHE A 305 -13.00 8.19 5.95
C PHE A 305 -12.29 9.37 5.27
N ILE A 306 -12.95 10.03 4.34
CA ILE A 306 -12.43 11.22 3.65
C ILE A 306 -13.41 12.37 3.87
N SER A 307 -12.88 13.54 4.22
CA SER A 307 -13.65 14.77 4.34
C SER A 307 -13.76 15.41 2.96
N THR A 308 -14.97 15.55 2.46
CA THR A 308 -15.28 16.18 1.19
C THR A 308 -16.15 17.42 1.39
N THR A 309 -16.46 18.16 0.33
CA THR A 309 -17.40 19.28 0.37
C THR A 309 -18.84 18.83 0.70
N ASN A 310 -19.14 17.55 0.49
CA ASN A 310 -20.46 16.94 0.77
C ASN A 310 -20.56 16.32 2.17
N GLY A 311 -19.48 16.34 2.95
CA GLY A 311 -19.37 15.73 4.28
C GLY A 311 -18.35 14.61 4.33
N LEU A 312 -18.52 13.68 5.28
CA LEU A 312 -17.64 12.52 5.43
C LEU A 312 -18.10 11.38 4.53
N GLU A 313 -17.20 10.92 3.68
CA GLU A 313 -17.39 9.76 2.81
C GLU A 313 -16.53 8.60 3.31
N THR A 314 -17.02 7.37 3.15
CA THR A 314 -16.33 6.15 3.57
C THR A 314 -15.88 5.38 2.34
N TYR A 315 -14.57 5.08 2.26
CA TYR A 315 -13.99 4.27 1.20
C TYR A 315 -13.33 3.02 1.77
N PHE A 316 -13.62 1.87 1.16
CA PHE A 316 -13.00 0.59 1.46
C PHE A 316 -11.93 0.26 0.42
N HIS A 317 -10.84 -0.35 0.87
CA HIS A 317 -9.73 -0.78 0.06
C HIS A 317 -9.75 -2.30 -0.08
N LEU A 318 -9.95 -2.79 -1.30
CA LEU A 318 -9.82 -4.21 -1.61
C LEU A 318 -8.39 -4.46 -2.08
N THR A 319 -7.67 -5.29 -1.34
CA THR A 319 -6.23 -5.51 -1.58
C THR A 319 -5.98 -6.88 -2.17
N ASP A 320 -4.85 -7.04 -2.87
CA ASP A 320 -4.33 -8.33 -3.29
C ASP A 320 -3.53 -9.05 -2.17
N HIS A 321 -2.89 -10.14 -2.51
CA HIS A 321 -2.09 -10.96 -1.60
C HIS A 321 -0.82 -10.26 -1.06
N LEU A 322 -0.36 -9.20 -1.71
CA LEU A 322 0.78 -8.37 -1.27
C LEU A 322 0.33 -7.16 -0.46
N GLY A 323 -0.99 -6.92 -0.34
CA GLY A 323 -1.55 -5.74 0.33
C GLY A 323 -1.69 -4.52 -0.59
N SER A 324 -1.41 -4.64 -1.88
CA SER A 324 -1.59 -3.55 -2.84
C SER A 324 -3.09 -3.30 -3.06
N VAL A 325 -3.51 -2.03 -3.01
CA VAL A 325 -4.91 -1.66 -3.19
C VAL A 325 -5.32 -1.85 -4.64
N ARG A 326 -6.20 -2.81 -4.91
CA ARG A 326 -6.71 -3.14 -6.23
C ARG A 326 -7.97 -2.37 -6.61
N VAL A 327 -8.87 -2.21 -5.64
CA VAL A 327 -10.11 -1.46 -5.83
C VAL A 327 -10.31 -0.55 -4.62
N VAL A 328 -10.70 0.69 -4.88
CA VAL A 328 -11.26 1.60 -3.90
C VAL A 328 -12.76 1.69 -4.18
N VAL A 329 -13.59 1.37 -3.20
CA VAL A 329 -15.05 1.35 -3.33
C VAL A 329 -15.71 2.17 -2.23
N GLY A 330 -16.67 3.01 -2.60
CA GLY A 330 -17.46 3.80 -1.66
C GLY A 330 -18.42 2.94 -0.83
N ALA A 331 -18.90 3.46 0.28
CA ALA A 331 -19.93 2.80 1.09
C ALA A 331 -21.28 2.66 0.35
N ASP A 332 -21.48 3.40 -0.73
CA ASP A 332 -22.59 3.32 -1.67
C ASP A 332 -22.46 2.17 -2.70
N GLY A 333 -21.29 1.51 -2.72
CA GLY A 333 -20.96 0.44 -3.64
C GLY A 333 -20.34 0.88 -4.97
N GLU A 334 -20.18 2.19 -5.18
CA GLU A 334 -19.56 2.73 -6.39
C GLU A 334 -18.04 2.56 -6.34
N VAL A 335 -17.47 2.10 -7.46
CA VAL A 335 -16.03 1.93 -7.61
C VAL A 335 -15.40 3.27 -7.94
N ALA A 336 -14.57 3.80 -7.04
CA ALA A 336 -13.87 5.07 -7.21
C ALA A 336 -12.53 4.91 -7.94
N GLU A 337 -11.87 3.75 -7.79
CA GLU A 337 -10.54 3.53 -8.38
C GLU A 337 -10.27 2.03 -8.57
N ARG A 338 -9.59 1.67 -9.66
CA ARG A 338 -8.99 0.36 -9.92
C ARG A 338 -7.51 0.53 -10.18
N ASN A 339 -6.68 -0.40 -9.70
CA ASN A 339 -5.23 -0.29 -9.78
C ASN A 339 -4.59 -1.59 -10.27
N ASN A 340 -3.77 -1.48 -11.32
CA ASN A 340 -2.88 -2.54 -11.77
C ASN A 340 -1.42 -2.20 -11.42
N TYR A 341 -0.64 -3.23 -11.17
CA TYR A 341 0.75 -3.07 -10.74
C TYR A 341 1.68 -4.01 -11.52
N TYR A 342 2.89 -3.54 -11.76
CA TYR A 342 4.01 -4.36 -12.16
C TYR A 342 4.37 -5.37 -11.05
N PRO A 343 5.12 -6.43 -11.36
CA PRO A 343 5.53 -7.43 -10.38
C PRO A 343 6.20 -6.86 -9.12
N PHE A 344 7.00 -5.78 -9.24
CA PHE A 344 7.62 -5.08 -8.12
C PHE A 344 6.78 -3.93 -7.54
N GLY A 345 5.51 -3.84 -7.89
CA GLY A 345 4.54 -2.95 -7.24
C GLY A 345 4.49 -1.52 -7.78
N LEU A 346 5.19 -1.18 -8.87
CA LEU A 346 4.94 0.06 -9.57
C LEU A 346 3.56 0.01 -10.21
N ARG A 347 2.74 1.04 -10.02
CA ARG A 347 1.42 1.15 -10.65
C ARG A 347 1.57 1.33 -12.17
N TRP A 348 0.69 0.67 -12.94
CA TRP A 348 0.60 0.92 -14.38
C TRP A 348 0.13 2.35 -14.64
N ASN A 349 0.64 2.95 -15.71
CA ASN A 349 0.21 4.27 -16.16
C ASN A 349 -0.80 4.10 -17.30
N ASP A 350 -1.93 3.45 -17.03
CA ASP A 350 -3.02 3.29 -17.99
C ASP A 350 -4.20 4.22 -17.66
N ALA A 351 -4.90 4.69 -18.69
CA ALA A 351 -5.99 5.65 -18.58
C ALA A 351 -7.27 5.05 -17.96
N GLU A 352 -7.35 3.71 -17.86
CA GLU A 352 -8.55 3.00 -17.36
C GLU A 352 -8.66 2.91 -15.84
N GLN A 353 -7.65 3.39 -15.11
CA GLN A 353 -7.55 3.21 -13.66
C GLN A 353 -8.36 4.21 -12.83
N ARG A 354 -8.84 5.30 -13.41
CA ARG A 354 -9.76 6.24 -12.76
C ARG A 354 -11.15 6.07 -13.36
N VAL A 355 -12.05 5.57 -12.53
CA VAL A 355 -13.48 5.45 -12.86
C VAL A 355 -14.18 6.75 -12.51
#